data_de8cff5ceb6259d24153fb6f466c2f0e
#
_entry.id   de8cff5ceb6259d24153fb6f466c2f0e
#
_cell.length_a   1.000
_cell.length_b   1.000
_cell.length_c   1.000
_cell.angle_alpha   90.00
_cell.angle_beta   90.00
_cell.angle_gamma   90.00
#
_symmetry.space_group_name_H-M   'P 1'
#
loop_
_entity.id
_entity.type
_entity.pdbx_description
1 polymer ?
#
loop_
_entity_poly.entity_id
_entity_poly.type
_entity_poly.pdbx_seq_one_letter_code
_entity_poly.pdbx_strand_id
1 'polypeptide(L)'
;MTRFIMSLDEAINLVLFAFEHGTTGDILVQKAPACTINTLAEAICELLGGNKENIRRIGIRHGEKMYETLLTNEECANAIDMGDFYRVPRDNRDLNYAKYFVDGDTDRNLLTEFNSNNTELLDIEQVKNKLLSLEYIREKIVSITHRI
;
A
#
# COMPACT_ATOMS: atom_id res chain seq x y z
N MET A 1 6.28 7.88 -10.02
CA MET A 1 5.85 6.48 -9.77
C MET A 1 5.87 6.24 -8.28
N THR A 2 4.74 5.83 -7.71
CA THR A 2 4.57 5.52 -6.29
C THR A 2 4.31 4.03 -6.08
N ARG A 3 4.70 3.50 -4.92
CA ARG A 3 4.43 2.12 -4.49
C ARG A 3 4.08 2.10 -3.02
N PHE A 4 3.15 1.23 -2.63
CA PHE A 4 2.88 0.97 -1.23
C PHE A 4 4.10 0.33 -0.57
N ILE A 5 4.31 0.66 0.70
CA ILE A 5 5.38 0.08 1.51
C ILE A 5 4.76 -0.67 2.68
N MET A 6 4.98 -1.97 2.68
CA MET A 6 4.52 -2.89 3.71
C MET A 6 5.63 -3.87 4.03
N SER A 7 5.91 -4.10 5.31
CA SER A 7 6.82 -5.15 5.77
C SER A 7 6.12 -6.52 5.78
N LEU A 8 6.91 -7.57 5.88
CA LEU A 8 6.36 -8.92 6.02
C LEU A 8 5.55 -9.07 7.33
N ASP A 9 6.01 -8.46 8.42
CA ASP A 9 5.31 -8.50 9.71
C ASP A 9 3.95 -7.80 9.61
N GLU A 10 3.87 -6.66 8.91
CA GLU A 10 2.60 -5.98 8.65
C GLU A 10 1.67 -6.84 7.79
N ALA A 11 2.20 -7.54 6.78
CA ALA A 11 1.41 -8.47 5.97
C ALA A 11 0.87 -9.65 6.81
N ILE A 12 1.69 -10.19 7.71
CA ILE A 12 1.25 -11.24 8.66
C ILE A 12 0.15 -10.69 9.58
N ASN A 13 0.31 -9.48 10.11
CA ASN A 13 -0.70 -8.84 10.95
C ASN A 13 -2.03 -8.64 10.21
N LEU A 14 -1.99 -8.28 8.92
CA LEU A 14 -3.20 -8.20 8.09
C LEU A 14 -3.91 -9.56 8.01
N VAL A 15 -3.15 -10.65 7.82
CA VAL A 15 -3.70 -12.01 7.76
C VAL A 15 -4.32 -12.40 9.10
N LEU A 16 -3.65 -12.14 10.23
CA LEU A 16 -4.17 -12.43 11.56
C LEU A 16 -5.44 -11.60 11.86
N PHE A 17 -5.42 -10.32 11.49
CA PHE A 17 -6.59 -9.46 11.60
C PHE A 17 -7.77 -9.98 10.77
N ALA A 18 -7.50 -10.49 9.57
CA ALA A 18 -8.53 -11.07 8.71
C ALA A 18 -9.15 -12.34 9.32
N PHE A 19 -8.37 -13.17 10.00
CA PHE A 19 -8.88 -14.34 10.72
C PHE A 19 -9.75 -13.97 11.92
N GLU A 20 -9.42 -12.89 12.60
CA GLU A 20 -10.14 -12.46 13.81
C GLU A 20 -11.44 -11.68 13.48
N HIS A 21 -11.41 -10.85 12.44
CA HIS A 21 -12.47 -9.86 12.16
C HIS A 21 -13.21 -10.07 10.83
N GLY A 22 -12.66 -10.91 9.95
CA GLY A 22 -13.27 -11.18 8.64
C GLY A 22 -14.38 -12.21 8.69
N THR A 23 -15.29 -12.12 7.75
CA THR A 23 -16.30 -13.15 7.46
C THR A 23 -16.07 -13.73 6.07
N THR A 24 -16.62 -14.90 5.80
CA THR A 24 -16.42 -15.57 4.51
C THR A 24 -16.83 -14.69 3.34
N GLY A 25 -15.87 -14.44 2.45
CA GLY A 25 -16.03 -13.62 1.25
C GLY A 25 -15.69 -12.15 1.42
N ASP A 26 -15.28 -11.70 2.61
CA ASP A 26 -14.75 -10.35 2.82
C ASP A 26 -13.35 -10.20 2.22
N ILE A 27 -13.03 -8.99 1.78
CA ILE A 27 -11.69 -8.59 1.41
C ILE A 27 -11.18 -7.61 2.46
N LEU A 28 -10.01 -7.91 3.05
CA LEU A 28 -9.34 -7.02 4.02
C LEU A 28 -8.17 -6.33 3.33
N VAL A 29 -8.09 -5.02 3.48
CA VAL A 29 -7.05 -4.19 2.87
C VAL A 29 -6.41 -3.33 3.94
N GLN A 30 -5.08 -3.38 4.05
CA GLN A 30 -4.34 -2.50 4.95
C GLN A 30 -4.22 -1.11 4.36
N LYS A 31 -4.38 -0.08 5.20
CA LYS A 31 -4.10 1.32 4.86
C LYS A 31 -2.58 1.57 4.88
N ALA A 32 -1.88 0.90 3.96
CA ALA A 32 -0.44 1.02 3.89
C ALA A 32 -0.02 2.41 3.38
N PRO A 33 1.04 3.01 3.94
CA PRO A 33 1.65 4.21 3.37
C PRO A 33 2.38 3.86 2.07
N ALA A 34 2.74 4.88 1.31
CA ALA A 34 3.48 4.73 0.07
C ALA A 34 4.69 5.66 0.02
N CYS A 35 5.59 5.43 -0.91
CA CYS A 35 6.60 6.40 -1.27
C CYS A 35 6.84 6.41 -2.78
N THR A 36 7.58 7.42 -3.26
CA THR A 36 8.07 7.39 -4.63
C THR A 36 9.25 6.43 -4.74
N ILE A 37 9.43 5.83 -5.92
CA ILE A 37 10.62 4.99 -6.18
C ILE A 37 11.91 5.79 -6.02
N ASN A 38 11.90 7.10 -6.31
CA ASN A 38 13.04 7.96 -6.09
C ASN A 38 13.38 8.11 -4.59
N THR A 39 12.37 8.38 -3.76
CA THR A 39 12.51 8.47 -2.30
C THR A 39 13.09 7.17 -1.72
N LEU A 40 12.57 6.01 -2.17
CA LEU A 40 13.09 4.71 -1.75
C LEU A 40 14.55 4.51 -2.14
N ALA A 41 14.92 4.84 -3.39
CA ALA A 41 16.29 4.70 -3.88
C ALA A 41 17.26 5.61 -3.10
N GLU A 42 16.87 6.86 -2.82
CA GLU A 42 17.69 7.79 -2.03
C GLU A 42 17.86 7.32 -0.59
N ALA A 43 16.77 6.86 0.06
CA ALA A 43 16.82 6.31 1.41
C ALA A 43 17.77 5.11 1.51
N ILE A 44 17.71 4.18 0.54
CA ILE A 44 18.62 3.02 0.48
C ILE A 44 20.07 3.47 0.26
N CYS A 45 20.33 4.43 -0.65
CA CYS A 45 21.65 4.95 -0.87
C CYS A 45 22.23 5.57 0.42
N GLU A 46 21.47 6.36 1.15
CA GLU A 46 21.91 6.96 2.41
C GLU A 46 22.21 5.91 3.48
N LEU A 47 21.35 4.90 3.64
CA LEU A 47 21.54 3.86 4.64
C LEU A 47 22.74 2.94 4.38
N LEU A 48 23.03 2.67 3.11
CA LEU A 48 24.10 1.74 2.72
C LEU A 48 25.40 2.45 2.28
N GLY A 49 25.50 3.78 2.47
CA GLY A 49 26.69 4.55 2.10
C GLY A 49 26.91 4.66 0.59
N GLY A 50 25.86 4.55 -0.20
CA GLY A 50 25.92 4.69 -1.66
C GLY A 50 25.98 6.16 -2.10
N ASN A 51 26.43 6.40 -3.34
CA ASN A 51 26.40 7.73 -3.95
C ASN A 51 25.07 7.91 -4.72
N LYS A 52 24.31 8.95 -4.38
CA LYS A 52 23.04 9.29 -5.05
C LYS A 52 23.20 9.60 -6.54
N GLU A 53 24.38 10.05 -6.96
CA GLU A 53 24.69 10.29 -8.38
C GLU A 53 24.63 9.02 -9.23
N ASN A 54 24.78 7.85 -8.59
CA ASN A 54 24.68 6.55 -9.26
C ASN A 54 23.21 6.12 -9.51
N ILE A 55 22.22 6.85 -8.98
CA ILE A 55 20.82 6.58 -9.23
C ILE A 55 20.47 6.96 -10.67
N ARG A 56 20.26 5.96 -11.52
CA ARG A 56 19.94 6.18 -12.93
C ARG A 56 18.42 6.04 -13.15
N ARG A 57 17.80 7.08 -13.69
CA ARG A 57 16.42 7.04 -14.16
C ARG A 57 16.35 6.32 -15.52
N ILE A 58 15.62 5.21 -15.58
CA ILE A 58 15.45 4.42 -16.80
C ILE A 58 14.10 4.66 -17.49
N GLY A 59 13.23 5.49 -16.90
CA GLY A 59 11.88 5.73 -17.38
C GLY A 59 10.89 4.61 -17.02
N ILE A 60 9.70 4.67 -17.59
CA ILE A 60 8.62 3.70 -17.38
C ILE A 60 8.74 2.61 -18.46
N ARG A 61 8.75 1.35 -18.05
CA ARG A 61 8.73 0.21 -18.98
C ARG A 61 7.31 -0.06 -19.46
N HIS A 62 7.21 -0.77 -20.58
CA HIS A 62 5.91 -1.20 -21.08
C HIS A 62 5.17 -2.05 -20.04
N GLY A 63 3.93 -1.66 -19.73
CA GLY A 63 3.10 -2.35 -18.73
C GLY A 63 3.31 -1.92 -17.28
N GLU A 64 4.28 -1.05 -16.98
CA GLU A 64 4.43 -0.49 -15.62
C GLU A 64 3.36 0.57 -15.33
N LYS A 65 2.77 0.51 -14.13
CA LYS A 65 1.81 1.50 -13.66
C LYS A 65 2.52 2.63 -12.92
N MET A 66 1.98 3.85 -13.03
CA MET A 66 2.46 5.01 -12.26
C MET A 66 2.19 4.86 -10.76
N TYR A 67 1.10 4.22 -10.40
CA TYR A 67 0.69 3.92 -9.02
C TYR A 67 -0.05 2.57 -8.98
N GLU A 68 -0.16 1.99 -7.80
CA GLU A 68 -0.88 0.74 -7.56
C GLU A 68 -2.20 1.03 -6.87
N THR A 69 -3.27 0.36 -7.25
CA THR A 69 -4.61 0.48 -6.66
C THR A 69 -4.88 -0.73 -5.78
N LEU A 70 -5.30 -0.50 -4.53
CA LEU A 70 -5.72 -1.54 -3.59
C LEU A 70 -7.24 -1.67 -3.50
N LEU A 71 -7.97 -0.57 -3.67
CA LEU A 71 -9.44 -0.58 -3.76
C LEU A 71 -9.88 0.25 -4.95
N THR A 72 -10.77 -0.30 -5.75
CA THR A 72 -11.46 0.43 -6.81
C THR A 72 -12.50 1.39 -6.23
N ASN A 73 -13.07 2.27 -7.06
CA ASN A 73 -14.14 3.18 -6.63
C ASN A 73 -15.34 2.43 -6.07
N GLU A 74 -15.72 1.32 -6.71
CA GLU A 74 -16.86 0.49 -6.30
C GLU A 74 -16.59 -0.21 -4.97
N GLU A 75 -15.36 -0.69 -4.76
CA GLU A 75 -14.94 -1.30 -3.50
C GLU A 75 -14.88 -0.27 -2.40
N CYS A 76 -14.33 0.93 -2.65
CA CYS A 76 -14.32 2.04 -1.69
C CYS A 76 -15.73 2.46 -1.26
N ALA A 77 -16.70 2.42 -2.18
CA ALA A 77 -18.11 2.72 -1.87
C ALA A 77 -18.73 1.77 -0.86
N ASN A 78 -18.25 0.53 -0.79
CA ASN A 78 -18.75 -0.51 0.10
C ASN A 78 -17.78 -0.81 1.26
N ALA A 79 -16.60 -0.18 1.29
CA ALA A 79 -15.59 -0.42 2.29
C ALA A 79 -16.02 0.12 3.66
N ILE A 80 -15.80 -0.69 4.67
CA ILE A 80 -15.99 -0.33 6.08
C ILE A 80 -14.62 0.03 6.64
N ASP A 81 -14.52 1.22 7.21
CA ASP A 81 -13.30 1.67 7.90
C ASP A 81 -13.18 0.95 9.26
N MET A 82 -12.07 0.24 9.46
CA MET A 82 -11.76 -0.49 10.68
C MET A 82 -10.46 0.02 11.35
N GLY A 83 -10.16 1.31 11.20
CA GLY A 83 -8.92 1.91 11.71
C GLY A 83 -7.78 1.74 10.71
N ASP A 84 -6.83 0.85 10.98
CA ASP A 84 -5.68 0.62 10.10
C ASP A 84 -6.01 -0.24 8.86
N PHE A 85 -7.26 -0.73 8.78
CA PHE A 85 -7.72 -1.62 7.70
C PHE A 85 -9.04 -1.15 7.12
N TYR A 86 -9.25 -1.51 5.85
CA TYR A 86 -10.57 -1.51 5.23
C TYR A 86 -11.10 -2.94 5.12
N ARG A 87 -12.39 -3.12 5.36
CA ARG A 87 -13.10 -4.35 5.06
C ARG A 87 -14.11 -4.09 3.96
N VAL A 88 -13.98 -4.79 2.84
CA VAL A 88 -14.98 -4.80 1.77
C VAL A 88 -15.82 -6.05 1.97
N PRO A 89 -17.10 -5.92 2.39
CA PRO A 89 -17.99 -7.06 2.57
C PRO A 89 -18.25 -7.76 1.24
N ARG A 90 -18.49 -9.07 1.32
CA ARG A 90 -18.97 -9.82 0.14
C ARG A 90 -20.22 -9.18 -0.43
N ASP A 91 -20.38 -9.27 -1.74
CA ASP A 91 -21.61 -8.89 -2.41
C ASP A 91 -22.74 -9.88 -2.04
N ASN A 92 -23.69 -9.41 -1.24
CA ASN A 92 -24.86 -10.19 -0.81
C ASN A 92 -26.10 -9.90 -1.69
N ARG A 93 -25.92 -9.20 -2.83
CA ARG A 93 -27.03 -8.86 -3.71
C ARG A 93 -27.59 -10.13 -4.33
N ASP A 94 -28.87 -10.35 -4.12
CA ASP A 94 -29.65 -11.40 -4.76
C ASP A 94 -29.82 -11.08 -6.26
N LEU A 95 -29.95 -12.09 -7.11
CA LEU A 95 -30.23 -11.95 -8.54
C LEU A 95 -31.58 -11.27 -8.84
N ASN A 96 -32.29 -10.81 -7.83
CA ASN A 96 -33.57 -10.12 -7.95
C ASN A 96 -33.38 -8.66 -8.35
N TYR A 97 -33.21 -8.41 -9.62
CA TYR A 97 -33.00 -7.09 -10.24
C TYR A 97 -34.08 -6.05 -9.90
N ALA A 98 -35.26 -6.44 -9.43
CA ALA A 98 -36.32 -5.52 -9.08
C ALA A 98 -35.99 -4.57 -7.91
N LYS A 99 -34.98 -4.91 -7.08
CA LYS A 99 -34.49 -4.07 -5.98
C LYS A 99 -33.50 -2.98 -6.42
N TYR A 100 -33.02 -3.01 -7.67
CA TYR A 100 -31.95 -2.12 -8.17
C TYR A 100 -32.49 -0.94 -9.01
N PHE A 101 -33.81 -0.81 -9.15
CA PHE A 101 -34.45 0.35 -9.74
C PHE A 101 -34.76 1.45 -8.73
N VAL A 102 -34.09 1.43 -7.57
CA VAL A 102 -34.17 2.49 -6.58
C VAL A 102 -33.12 3.55 -6.94
N ASP A 103 -33.42 4.80 -6.62
CA ASP A 103 -32.55 5.95 -6.89
C ASP A 103 -31.10 5.66 -6.51
N GLY A 104 -30.16 5.93 -7.43
CA GLY A 104 -28.75 5.76 -7.19
C GLY A 104 -28.26 6.66 -6.06
N ASP A 105 -27.25 6.21 -5.33
CA ASP A 105 -26.57 6.99 -4.30
C ASP A 105 -25.73 8.07 -4.96
N THR A 106 -26.12 9.34 -4.79
CA THR A 106 -25.43 10.49 -5.39
C THR A 106 -24.04 10.71 -4.80
N ASP A 107 -23.78 10.24 -3.59
CA ASP A 107 -22.49 10.40 -2.91
C ASP A 107 -21.43 9.44 -3.44
N ARG A 108 -21.83 8.36 -4.11
CA ARG A 108 -20.92 7.41 -4.76
C ARG A 108 -20.10 8.00 -5.90
N ASN A 109 -20.57 9.08 -6.52
CA ASN A 109 -19.85 9.76 -7.59
C ASN A 109 -18.62 10.55 -7.09
N LEU A 110 -18.49 10.75 -5.76
CA LEU A 110 -17.40 11.49 -5.13
C LEU A 110 -16.28 10.57 -4.60
N LEU A 111 -16.50 9.25 -4.60
CA LEU A 111 -15.53 8.31 -4.08
C LEU A 111 -14.40 8.11 -5.09
N THR A 112 -13.18 8.23 -4.58
CA THR A 112 -11.96 7.94 -5.33
C THR A 112 -11.42 6.57 -4.94
N GLU A 113 -10.75 5.89 -5.87
CA GLU A 113 -10.03 4.65 -5.57
C GLU A 113 -8.98 4.87 -4.46
N PHE A 114 -8.63 3.82 -3.71
CA PHE A 114 -7.51 3.84 -2.79
C PHE A 114 -6.26 3.30 -3.49
N ASN A 115 -5.32 4.21 -3.73
CA ASN A 115 -4.11 3.91 -4.49
C ASN A 115 -2.85 4.51 -3.84
N SER A 116 -1.67 4.10 -4.32
CA SER A 116 -0.39 4.53 -3.75
C SER A 116 -0.04 6.01 -4.00
N ASN A 117 -0.88 6.76 -4.72
CA ASN A 117 -0.68 8.19 -4.96
C ASN A 117 -1.56 9.07 -4.06
N ASN A 118 -2.60 8.49 -3.43
CA ASN A 118 -3.53 9.20 -2.55
C ASN A 118 -3.57 8.69 -1.10
N THR A 119 -2.62 7.85 -0.73
CA THR A 119 -2.36 7.47 0.66
C THR A 119 -1.30 8.38 1.29
N GLU A 120 -0.96 8.14 2.56
CA GLU A 120 0.17 8.79 3.23
C GLU A 120 1.46 8.55 2.44
N LEU A 121 2.11 9.64 2.01
CA LEU A 121 3.38 9.56 1.30
C LEU A 121 4.54 9.80 2.27
N LEU A 122 5.36 8.78 2.45
CA LEU A 122 6.53 8.82 3.31
C LEU A 122 7.65 9.65 2.68
N ASP A 123 8.30 10.46 3.50
CA ASP A 123 9.55 11.15 3.16
C ASP A 123 10.77 10.22 3.31
N ILE A 124 11.97 10.73 3.01
CA ILE A 124 13.22 9.94 3.05
C ILE A 124 13.49 9.40 4.46
N GLU A 125 13.30 10.21 5.51
CA GLU A 125 13.57 9.80 6.88
C GLU A 125 12.57 8.75 7.37
N GLN A 126 11.30 8.90 7.04
CA GLN A 126 10.27 7.93 7.35
C GLN A 126 10.52 6.59 6.64
N VAL A 127 10.94 6.62 5.36
CA VAL A 127 11.33 5.42 4.61
C VAL A 127 12.56 4.76 5.24
N LYS A 128 13.59 5.53 5.64
CA LYS A 128 14.76 5.00 6.34
C LYS A 128 14.39 4.31 7.64
N ASN A 129 13.54 4.94 8.45
CA ASN A 129 13.06 4.36 9.71
C ASN A 129 12.32 3.03 9.46
N LYS A 130 11.47 2.97 8.44
CA LYS A 130 10.75 1.75 8.06
C LYS A 130 11.71 0.66 7.55
N LEU A 131 12.74 1.01 6.77
CA LEU A 131 13.78 0.08 6.33
C LEU A 131 14.62 -0.43 7.51
N LEU A 132 14.97 0.42 8.48
CA LEU A 132 15.72 0.04 9.66
C LEU A 132 14.95 -0.89 10.61
N SER A 133 13.63 -0.96 10.52
CA SER A 133 12.85 -1.95 11.26
C SER A 133 13.12 -3.38 10.77
N LEU A 134 13.59 -3.55 9.52
CA LEU A 134 13.90 -4.84 8.93
C LEU A 134 15.28 -5.34 9.38
N GLU A 135 15.32 -6.55 9.95
CA GLU A 135 16.57 -7.18 10.43
C GLU A 135 17.62 -7.29 9.31
N TYR A 136 17.21 -7.74 8.13
CA TYR A 136 18.07 -7.85 6.97
C TYR A 136 18.82 -6.55 6.62
N ILE A 137 18.15 -5.39 6.72
CA ILE A 137 18.76 -4.09 6.42
C ILE A 137 19.80 -3.74 7.49
N ARG A 138 19.49 -3.96 8.78
CA ARG A 138 20.44 -3.74 9.88
C ARG A 138 21.70 -4.59 9.73
N GLU A 139 21.56 -5.88 9.41
CA GLU A 139 22.69 -6.77 9.14
C GLU A 139 23.55 -6.30 7.98
N LYS A 140 22.92 -5.83 6.89
CA LYS A 140 23.64 -5.28 5.74
C LYS A 140 24.44 -4.05 6.10
N ILE A 141 23.90 -3.11 6.86
CA ILE A 141 24.62 -1.92 7.32
C ILE A 141 25.85 -2.32 8.13
N VAL A 142 25.69 -3.24 9.11
CA VAL A 142 26.81 -3.75 9.92
C VAL A 142 27.88 -4.39 9.03
N SER A 143 27.49 -5.20 8.06
CA SER A 143 28.41 -5.88 7.16
C SER A 143 29.23 -4.93 6.26
N ILE A 144 28.66 -3.78 5.90
CA ILE A 144 29.35 -2.75 5.10
C ILE A 144 30.32 -1.97 5.99
N THR A 145 29.91 -1.61 7.19
CA THR A 145 30.78 -0.86 8.15
C THR A 145 32.04 -1.65 8.53
N HIS A 146 31.98 -2.98 8.56
CA HIS A 146 33.13 -3.83 8.86
C HIS A 146 34.08 -4.08 7.66
N ARG A 147 33.74 -3.58 6.46
CA ARG A 147 34.56 -3.72 5.25
C ARG A 147 35.37 -2.46 4.90
N ILE A 148 35.17 -1.39 5.65
CA ILE A 148 35.91 -0.12 5.57
C ILE A 148 36.97 -0.10 6.67
#